data_36daa5196b61b3c46b728091a7263984
#
_entry.id   36daa5196b61b3c46b728091a7263984
#
_cell.length_a   1.000
_cell.length_b   1.000
_cell.length_c   1.000
_cell.angle_alpha   90.00
_cell.angle_beta   90.00
_cell.angle_gamma   90.00
#
_symmetry.space_group_name_H-M   'P 1'
#
loop_
_entity.id
_entity.type
_entity.pdbx_description
1 polymer ?
#
loop_
_entity_poly.entity_id
_entity_poly.type
_entity_poly.pdbx_seq_one_letter_code
_entity_poly.pdbx_strand_id
1 'polypeptide(L)'
;MADVKNNEIKQYIGIMLGNERYGVDISYVDNIVRLQKITRVPKAQDYFLGVINLRGEIIPVMSLRRKFELEPDGFGPKSRILILKPEAQATVGFVVDEVHEVLNISEEDIDHIGSGDEKATYITGVGKHASGLVSLLNIAALLAAENKEKENAAN
;
A
#
# COMPACT_ATOMS: atom_id res chain seq x y z
N MET A 1 -31.73 15.94 14.20
CA MET A 1 -31.15 16.56 13.12
C MET A 1 -30.42 15.66 12.20
N ALA A 2 -30.92 15.69 11.05
CA ALA A 2 -30.55 14.74 10.05
C ALA A 2 -29.14 14.92 9.49
N ASP A 3 -28.45 15.93 9.98
CA ASP A 3 -27.15 16.26 9.39
C ASP A 3 -25.97 15.77 10.19
N VAL A 4 -26.03 14.50 10.53
CA VAL A 4 -24.78 13.88 10.91
C VAL A 4 -24.03 13.59 9.64
N LYS A 5 -23.53 14.65 9.04
CA LYS A 5 -22.51 14.49 8.03
C LYS A 5 -21.38 13.78 8.69
N ASN A 6 -20.98 12.70 8.09
CA ASN A 6 -19.83 11.95 8.57
C ASN A 6 -18.59 12.80 8.31
N ASN A 7 -18.36 13.77 9.19
CA ASN A 7 -17.18 14.63 9.12
C ASN A 7 -15.95 13.95 9.72
N GLU A 8 -16.00 12.63 9.80
CA GLU A 8 -14.87 11.88 10.29
C GLU A 8 -13.67 12.10 9.40
N ILE A 9 -12.61 12.59 9.99
CA ILE A 9 -11.36 12.81 9.28
C ILE A 9 -10.52 11.55 9.39
N LYS A 10 -10.14 11.01 8.25
CA LYS A 10 -9.26 9.85 8.18
C LYS A 10 -7.86 10.30 7.80
N GLN A 11 -6.89 9.62 8.35
CA GLN A 11 -5.49 9.92 8.09
C GLN A 11 -4.88 8.88 7.18
N TYR A 12 -4.17 9.35 6.17
CA TYR A 12 -3.47 8.51 5.20
C TYR A 12 -2.03 8.96 5.08
N ILE A 13 -1.15 8.01 4.88
CA ILE A 13 0.22 8.34 4.51
C ILE A 13 0.26 8.48 3.00
N GLY A 14 0.68 9.65 2.54
CA GLY A 14 0.84 9.88 1.11
C GLY A 14 2.08 9.18 0.59
N ILE A 15 1.95 8.47 -0.51
CA ILE A 15 3.07 7.83 -1.19
C ILE A 15 3.02 8.15 -2.67
N MET A 16 4.18 8.09 -3.32
CA MET A 16 4.29 8.27 -4.76
C MET A 16 4.71 6.97 -5.41
N LEU A 17 4.05 6.66 -6.52
CA LEU A 17 4.46 5.61 -7.44
C LEU A 17 4.49 6.25 -8.82
N GLY A 18 5.70 6.49 -9.35
CA GLY A 18 5.83 7.27 -10.56
C GLY A 18 5.33 8.68 -10.34
N ASN A 19 4.40 9.11 -11.18
CA ASN A 19 3.81 10.45 -11.09
C ASN A 19 2.46 10.47 -10.37
N GLU A 20 2.04 9.34 -9.83
CA GLU A 20 0.74 9.23 -9.19
C GLU A 20 0.86 9.17 -7.68
N ARG A 21 -0.08 9.86 -7.01
CA ARG A 21 -0.13 9.89 -5.56
C ARG A 21 -1.17 8.90 -5.06
N TYR A 22 -0.77 8.13 -4.05
CA TYR A 22 -1.66 7.18 -3.37
C TYR A 22 -1.68 7.48 -1.89
N GLY A 23 -2.72 7.03 -1.22
CA GLY A 23 -2.86 7.15 0.22
C GLY A 23 -3.00 5.79 0.87
N VAL A 24 -2.25 5.57 1.95
CA VAL A 24 -2.33 4.35 2.74
C VAL A 24 -2.91 4.70 4.09
N ASP A 25 -4.00 4.04 4.47
CA ASP A 25 -4.63 4.26 5.78
C ASP A 25 -3.58 4.06 6.87
N ILE A 26 -3.39 5.08 7.69
CA ILE A 26 -2.33 5.09 8.71
C ILE A 26 -2.51 3.97 9.74
N SER A 27 -3.73 3.48 9.92
CA SER A 27 -4.00 2.40 10.89
C SER A 27 -3.31 1.08 10.52
N TYR A 28 -2.96 0.90 9.24
CA TYR A 28 -2.25 -0.30 8.81
C TYR A 28 -0.73 -0.17 8.88
N VAL A 29 -0.22 1.04 9.08
CA VAL A 29 1.22 1.30 8.99
C VAL A 29 1.89 1.06 10.34
N ASP A 30 2.82 0.11 10.38
CA ASP A 30 3.61 -0.16 11.56
C ASP A 30 4.87 0.69 11.59
N ASN A 31 5.53 0.78 10.44
CA ASN A 31 6.80 1.49 10.35
C ASN A 31 7.10 1.87 8.90
N ILE A 32 8.02 2.80 8.73
CA ILE A 32 8.53 3.20 7.43
C ILE A 32 10.05 3.15 7.54
N VAL A 33 10.69 2.32 6.74
CA VAL A 33 12.13 2.15 6.81
C VAL A 33 12.79 2.43 5.47
N ARG A 34 14.07 2.74 5.52
CA ARG A 34 14.88 2.92 4.31
C ARG A 34 15.08 1.58 3.63
N LEU A 35 15.39 1.63 2.35
CA LEU A 35 15.75 0.40 1.64
C LEU A 35 16.95 -0.24 2.32
N GLN A 36 16.88 -1.53 2.48
CA GLN A 36 17.94 -2.33 3.04
C GLN A 36 18.07 -3.60 2.25
N LYS A 37 19.04 -4.43 2.58
CA LYS A 37 19.29 -5.65 1.82
C LYS A 37 18.06 -6.54 1.78
N ILE A 38 17.60 -6.85 0.57
CA ILE A 38 16.49 -7.76 0.33
C ILE A 38 17.06 -9.07 -0.16
N THR A 39 16.77 -10.15 0.56
CA THR A 39 17.19 -11.49 0.17
C THR A 39 16.14 -12.08 -0.76
N ARG A 40 16.53 -12.35 -1.99
CA ARG A 40 15.61 -12.85 -3.01
C ARG A 40 15.16 -14.28 -2.69
N VAL A 41 13.90 -14.56 -3.01
CA VAL A 41 13.33 -15.90 -2.90
C VAL A 41 13.13 -16.42 -4.33
N PRO A 42 13.77 -17.55 -4.70
CA PRO A 42 13.64 -18.08 -6.06
C PRO A 42 12.21 -18.50 -6.38
N LYS A 43 11.83 -18.36 -7.65
CA LYS A 43 10.54 -18.80 -8.18
C LYS A 43 9.32 -18.11 -7.57
N ALA A 44 9.53 -16.93 -6.96
CA ALA A 44 8.42 -16.13 -6.44
C ALA A 44 7.78 -15.31 -7.56
N GLN A 45 6.61 -14.76 -7.27
CA GLN A 45 5.93 -13.86 -8.20
C GLN A 45 6.81 -12.66 -8.52
N ASP A 46 6.59 -12.05 -9.68
CA ASP A 46 7.41 -10.93 -10.14
C ASP A 46 7.42 -9.74 -9.18
N TYR A 47 6.27 -9.45 -8.57
CA TYR A 47 6.16 -8.34 -7.62
C TYR A 47 6.77 -8.65 -6.25
N PHE A 48 7.07 -9.90 -5.96
CA PHE A 48 7.68 -10.32 -4.69
C PHE A 48 9.19 -10.18 -4.80
N LEU A 49 9.75 -9.18 -4.12
CA LEU A 49 11.17 -8.88 -4.21
C LEU A 49 12.03 -9.80 -3.35
N GLY A 50 11.51 -10.29 -2.25
CA GLY A 50 12.24 -11.13 -1.32
C GLY A 50 11.85 -10.83 0.10
N VAL A 51 12.80 -11.06 1.02
CA VAL A 51 12.56 -10.82 2.45
C VAL A 51 13.64 -9.93 3.03
N ILE A 52 13.28 -9.21 4.08
CA ILE A 52 14.24 -8.44 4.89
C ILE A 52 14.20 -8.97 6.32
N ASN A 53 15.30 -8.74 7.04
CA ASN A 53 15.35 -9.01 8.47
C ASN A 53 15.27 -7.66 9.18
N LEU A 54 14.17 -7.42 9.86
CA LEU A 54 13.96 -6.20 10.62
C LEU A 54 13.84 -6.55 12.09
N ARG A 55 14.89 -6.26 12.85
CA ARG A 55 14.91 -6.52 14.30
C ARG A 55 14.62 -7.98 14.65
N GLY A 56 15.16 -8.90 13.84
CA GLY A 56 14.98 -10.33 14.07
C GLY A 56 13.72 -10.92 13.46
N GLU A 57 12.86 -10.11 12.89
CA GLU A 57 11.65 -10.55 12.20
C GLU A 57 11.90 -10.62 10.71
N ILE A 58 11.52 -11.73 10.09
CA ILE A 58 11.63 -11.90 8.64
C ILE A 58 10.34 -11.37 8.01
N ILE A 59 10.48 -10.34 7.19
CA ILE A 59 9.34 -9.66 6.59
C ILE A 59 9.39 -9.80 5.07
N PRO A 60 8.34 -10.35 4.45
CA PRO A 60 8.27 -10.38 2.98
C PRO A 60 8.08 -8.96 2.44
N VAL A 61 8.78 -8.66 1.36
CA VAL A 61 8.77 -7.33 0.74
C VAL A 61 8.33 -7.45 -0.70
N MET A 62 7.36 -6.64 -1.07
CA MET A 62 6.81 -6.60 -2.42
C MET A 62 6.99 -5.24 -3.06
N SER A 63 7.05 -5.24 -4.39
CA SER A 63 7.08 -4.02 -5.16
C SER A 63 5.64 -3.61 -5.49
N LEU A 64 5.23 -2.47 -4.99
CA LEU A 64 3.90 -1.96 -5.30
C LEU A 64 3.80 -1.55 -6.77
N ARG A 65 4.90 -1.04 -7.34
CA ARG A 65 4.97 -0.74 -8.77
C ARG A 65 4.64 -1.96 -9.62
N ARG A 66 5.28 -3.08 -9.34
CA ARG A 66 5.05 -4.30 -10.09
C ARG A 66 3.66 -4.86 -9.88
N LYS A 67 3.14 -4.70 -8.67
CA LYS A 67 1.78 -5.13 -8.36
C LYS A 67 0.75 -4.38 -9.21
N PHE A 68 1.01 -3.12 -9.51
CA PHE A 68 0.15 -2.28 -10.35
C PHE A 68 0.56 -2.29 -11.82
N GLU A 69 1.49 -3.17 -12.20
CA GLU A 69 1.97 -3.30 -13.57
C GLU A 69 2.58 -1.99 -14.12
N LEU A 70 3.21 -1.24 -13.25
CA LEU A 70 3.99 -0.08 -13.64
C LEU A 70 5.39 -0.50 -14.05
N GLU A 71 6.14 0.41 -14.68
CA GLU A 71 7.50 0.12 -15.10
C GLU A 71 8.38 -0.35 -13.95
N PRO A 72 9.40 -1.18 -14.23
CA PRO A 72 10.27 -1.73 -13.19
C PRO A 72 10.90 -0.67 -12.31
N ASP A 73 11.13 -1.05 -11.06
CA ASP A 73 11.63 -0.17 -10.03
C ASP A 73 13.04 0.32 -10.30
N GLY A 74 13.21 1.63 -10.41
CA GLY A 74 14.51 2.21 -10.17
C GLY A 74 14.53 2.64 -8.72
N PHE A 75 15.18 1.88 -7.85
CA PHE A 75 15.29 2.28 -6.46
C PHE A 75 16.18 3.52 -6.34
N GLY A 76 15.65 4.55 -5.73
CA GLY A 76 16.35 5.80 -5.54
C GLY A 76 16.55 6.13 -4.07
N PRO A 77 17.24 7.24 -3.77
CA PRO A 77 17.48 7.62 -2.37
C PRO A 77 16.22 7.95 -1.60
N LYS A 78 15.12 8.24 -2.28
CA LYS A 78 13.84 8.53 -1.64
C LYS A 78 12.95 7.31 -1.47
N SER A 79 13.32 6.18 -2.07
CA SER A 79 12.55 4.95 -1.94
C SER A 79 12.51 4.48 -0.50
N ARG A 80 11.37 3.92 -0.11
CA ARG A 80 11.16 3.45 1.27
C ARG A 80 10.43 2.13 1.25
N ILE A 81 10.55 1.39 2.34
CA ILE A 81 9.75 0.19 2.58
C ILE A 81 8.70 0.56 3.61
N LEU A 82 7.45 0.44 3.21
CA LEU A 82 6.31 0.70 4.08
C LEU A 82 5.93 -0.60 4.76
N ILE A 83 6.14 -0.68 6.07
CA ILE A 83 5.86 -1.90 6.83
C ILE A 83 4.43 -1.84 7.31
N LEU A 84 3.63 -2.80 6.86
CA LEU A 84 2.22 -2.89 7.20
C LEU A 84 1.97 -4.07 8.13
N LYS A 85 1.20 -3.82 9.15
CA LYS A 85 0.82 -4.84 10.12
C LYS A 85 -0.70 -4.83 10.29
N PRO A 86 -1.42 -5.49 9.38
CA PRO A 86 -2.87 -5.56 9.48
C PRO A 86 -3.28 -6.48 10.62
N GLU A 87 -4.45 -6.20 11.20
CA GLU A 87 -5.01 -7.07 12.23
C GLU A 87 -5.20 -8.48 11.68
N ALA A 88 -4.85 -9.49 12.45
CA ALA A 88 -5.02 -10.89 12.11
C ALA A 88 -4.23 -11.39 10.90
N GLN A 89 -3.28 -10.59 10.41
CA GLN A 89 -2.45 -11.01 9.28
C GLN A 89 -0.97 -10.76 9.57
N ALA A 90 -0.12 -11.42 8.81
CA ALA A 90 1.32 -11.29 8.96
C ALA A 90 1.80 -9.92 8.47
N THR A 91 2.87 -9.45 9.08
CA THR A 91 3.53 -8.21 8.68
C THR A 91 4.11 -8.35 7.26
N VAL A 92 3.97 -7.31 6.47
CA VAL A 92 4.44 -7.29 5.08
C VAL A 92 4.99 -5.90 4.76
N GLY A 93 5.97 -5.84 3.86
CA GLY A 93 6.54 -4.58 3.41
C GLY A 93 6.24 -4.31 1.95
N PHE A 94 5.99 -3.05 1.62
CA PHE A 94 5.84 -2.61 0.23
C PHE A 94 6.88 -1.54 -0.08
N VAL A 95 7.61 -1.72 -1.17
CA VAL A 95 8.52 -0.69 -1.64
C VAL A 95 7.72 0.35 -2.41
N VAL A 96 7.92 1.61 -2.04
CA VAL A 96 7.30 2.75 -2.71
C VAL A 96 8.39 3.72 -3.16
N ASP A 97 8.09 4.54 -4.15
CA ASP A 97 9.07 5.48 -4.71
C ASP A 97 9.43 6.58 -3.72
N GLU A 98 8.45 7.07 -3.00
CA GLU A 98 8.60 8.16 -2.06
C GLU A 98 7.48 8.10 -1.04
N VAL A 99 7.78 8.50 0.19
CA VAL A 99 6.76 8.69 1.22
C VAL A 99 6.63 10.18 1.48
N HIS A 100 5.39 10.66 1.45
CA HIS A 100 5.06 12.05 1.71
C HIS A 100 4.43 12.19 3.10
N GLU A 101 3.91 13.36 3.37
CA GLU A 101 3.31 13.67 4.67
C GLU A 101 2.01 12.92 4.92
N VAL A 102 1.54 12.97 6.16
CA VAL A 102 0.22 12.46 6.52
C VAL A 102 -0.84 13.38 5.96
N LEU A 103 -1.82 12.80 5.27
CA LEU A 103 -2.93 13.54 4.67
C LEU A 103 -4.18 13.33 5.51
N ASN A 104 -4.82 14.42 5.88
CA ASN A 104 -6.09 14.39 6.58
C ASN A 104 -7.19 14.59 5.55
N ILE A 105 -8.03 13.57 5.36
CA ILE A 105 -9.10 13.62 4.36
C ILE A 105 -10.42 13.31 5.03
N SER A 106 -11.38 14.22 4.88
CA SER A 106 -12.71 14.02 5.41
C SER A 106 -13.43 12.94 4.60
N GLU A 107 -14.21 12.11 5.27
CA GLU A 107 -14.98 11.07 4.61
C GLU A 107 -15.88 11.64 3.49
N GLU A 108 -16.41 12.84 3.67
CA GLU A 108 -17.24 13.48 2.65
C GLU A 108 -16.44 13.85 1.38
N ASP A 109 -15.11 13.95 1.48
CA ASP A 109 -14.23 14.24 0.36
C ASP A 109 -13.70 12.99 -0.33
N ILE A 110 -14.21 11.83 0.04
CA ILE A 110 -13.81 10.57 -0.57
C ILE A 110 -14.90 10.06 -1.48
N ASP A 111 -14.59 9.92 -2.76
CA ASP A 111 -15.48 9.28 -3.72
C ASP A 111 -15.13 7.79 -3.75
N HIS A 112 -16.01 6.98 -3.20
CA HIS A 112 -15.80 5.54 -3.16
C HIS A 112 -16.00 4.92 -4.54
N ILE A 113 -15.10 4.02 -4.91
CA ILE A 113 -15.16 3.34 -6.19
C ILE A 113 -15.98 2.06 -6.03
N GLY A 114 -16.99 1.91 -6.88
CA GLY A 114 -17.82 0.72 -6.85
C GLY A 114 -17.08 -0.52 -7.33
N SER A 115 -17.53 -1.68 -6.86
CA SER A 115 -16.91 -2.96 -7.08
C SER A 115 -17.23 -3.54 -8.49
N GLY A 116 -16.81 -2.90 -9.54
CA GLY A 116 -17.16 -3.39 -10.86
C GLY A 116 -16.01 -3.65 -11.80
N ASP A 117 -14.82 -3.22 -11.43
CA ASP A 117 -13.66 -3.29 -12.30
C ASP A 117 -12.53 -4.00 -11.57
N GLU A 118 -11.94 -5.02 -12.17
CA GLU A 118 -10.82 -5.75 -11.58
C GLU A 118 -9.64 -4.83 -11.26
N LYS A 119 -9.41 -3.81 -12.10
CA LYS A 119 -8.34 -2.86 -11.88
C LYS A 119 -8.59 -1.95 -10.69
N ALA A 120 -9.84 -1.78 -10.30
CA ALA A 120 -10.21 -0.97 -9.15
C ALA A 120 -10.18 -1.77 -7.84
N THR A 121 -9.84 -3.06 -7.89
CA THR A 121 -9.83 -3.92 -6.70
C THR A 121 -8.89 -3.41 -5.62
N TYR A 122 -7.76 -2.80 -6.01
CA TYR A 122 -6.76 -2.32 -5.06
C TYR A 122 -6.97 -0.87 -4.63
N ILE A 123 -8.02 -0.22 -5.12
CA ILE A 123 -8.34 1.16 -4.80
C ILE A 123 -9.74 1.22 -4.19
N THR A 124 -9.88 1.78 -2.99
CA THR A 124 -11.18 1.93 -2.35
C THR A 124 -11.91 3.17 -2.79
N GLY A 125 -11.17 4.19 -3.20
CA GLY A 125 -11.77 5.46 -3.58
C GLY A 125 -10.72 6.48 -3.93
N VAL A 126 -11.18 7.67 -4.24
CA VAL A 126 -10.32 8.80 -4.55
C VAL A 126 -10.63 9.91 -3.56
N GLY A 127 -9.63 10.36 -2.83
CA GLY A 127 -9.76 11.45 -1.88
C GLY A 127 -9.42 12.78 -2.51
N LYS A 128 -10.19 13.80 -2.15
CA LYS A 128 -9.92 15.17 -2.57
C LYS A 128 -9.20 15.88 -1.43
N HIS A 129 -7.97 16.24 -1.68
CA HIS A 129 -7.14 16.96 -0.72
C HIS A 129 -6.73 18.30 -1.32
N ALA A 130 -6.36 19.24 -0.46
CA ALA A 130 -5.93 20.57 -0.95
C ALA A 130 -4.79 20.48 -1.95
N SER A 131 -3.95 19.44 -1.83
CA SER A 131 -2.82 19.23 -2.74
C SER A 131 -3.16 18.45 -4.01
N GLY A 132 -4.42 18.03 -4.19
CA GLY A 132 -4.87 17.31 -5.38
C GLY A 132 -5.58 16.02 -5.06
N LEU A 133 -5.76 15.19 -6.08
CA LEU A 133 -6.44 13.90 -5.92
C LEU A 133 -5.48 12.83 -5.42
N VAL A 134 -5.98 11.99 -4.54
CA VAL A 134 -5.20 10.90 -3.93
C VAL A 134 -5.99 9.61 -4.09
N SER A 135 -5.40 8.61 -4.73
CA SER A 135 -6.03 7.30 -4.86
C SER A 135 -5.79 6.51 -3.58
N LEU A 136 -6.86 6.11 -2.92
CA LEU A 136 -6.77 5.43 -1.63
C LEU A 136 -6.64 3.92 -1.83
N LEU A 137 -5.58 3.34 -1.29
CA LEU A 137 -5.29 1.93 -1.48
C LEU A 137 -6.18 1.05 -0.61
N ASN A 138 -6.63 -0.05 -1.19
CA ASN A 138 -7.35 -1.08 -0.46
C ASN A 138 -6.34 -2.11 0.05
N ILE A 139 -5.81 -1.89 1.24
CA ILE A 139 -4.78 -2.74 1.80
C ILE A 139 -5.31 -4.17 2.03
N ALA A 140 -6.54 -4.29 2.49
CA ALA A 140 -7.14 -5.60 2.70
C ALA A 140 -7.19 -6.42 1.40
N ALA A 141 -7.55 -5.79 0.29
CA ALA A 141 -7.60 -6.46 -1.01
C ALA A 141 -6.20 -6.83 -1.53
N LEU A 142 -5.23 -5.95 -1.33
CA LEU A 142 -3.84 -6.23 -1.71
C LEU A 142 -3.30 -7.44 -0.96
N LEU A 143 -3.57 -7.52 0.34
CA LEU A 143 -3.09 -8.62 1.17
C LEU A 143 -3.88 -9.91 0.93
N ALA A 144 -5.17 -9.81 0.64
CA ALA A 144 -5.98 -10.97 0.31
C ALA A 144 -5.51 -11.64 -0.97
N ALA A 145 -5.19 -10.85 -1.99
CA ALA A 145 -4.66 -11.37 -3.24
C ALA A 145 -3.33 -12.08 -3.01
N GLU A 146 -2.49 -11.54 -2.15
CA GLU A 146 -1.20 -12.13 -1.79
C GLU A 146 -1.37 -13.48 -1.10
N ASN A 147 -2.28 -13.56 -0.14
CA ASN A 147 -2.55 -14.81 0.58
C ASN A 147 -3.07 -15.89 -0.36
N LYS A 148 -3.90 -15.52 -1.32
CA LYS A 148 -4.46 -16.43 -2.30
C LYS A 148 -3.39 -17.03 -3.20
N GLU A 149 -2.47 -16.19 -3.66
CA GLU A 149 -1.35 -16.64 -4.48
C GLU A 149 -0.38 -17.52 -3.69
N LYS A 150 -0.19 -17.21 -2.42
CA LYS A 150 0.65 -18.00 -1.54
C LYS A 150 0.08 -19.41 -1.34
N GLU A 151 -1.24 -19.52 -1.19
CA GLU A 151 -1.92 -20.80 -1.10
C GLU A 151 -1.77 -21.60 -2.39
N ASN A 152 -1.90 -20.94 -3.54
CA ASN A 152 -1.73 -21.59 -4.84
C ASN A 152 -0.29 -22.04 -5.06
N ALA A 153 0.67 -21.31 -4.55
CA ALA A 153 2.09 -21.65 -4.70
C ALA A 153 2.50 -22.80 -3.77
N ALA A 154 1.75 -23.02 -2.69
CA ALA A 154 2.05 -24.10 -1.73
C ALA A 154 1.54 -25.47 -2.21
N ASN A 155 0.73 -25.50 -3.23
CA ASN A 155 0.22 -26.72 -3.85
C ASN A 155 1.03 -27.07 -5.08
#